data_755dd1bd311f86eddf2c4fc7adb2448e
#
_entry.id   755dd1bd311f86eddf2c4fc7adb2448e
#
_cell.length_a   1.000
_cell.length_b   1.000
_cell.length_c   1.000
_cell.angle_alpha   90.00
_cell.angle_beta   90.00
_cell.angle_gamma   90.00
#
_symmetry.space_group_name_H-M   'P 1'
#
loop_
_entity.id
_entity.type
_entity.pdbx_description
1 polymer ?
#
loop_
_entity_poly.entity_id
_entity_poly.type
_entity_poly.pdbx_seq_one_letter_code
_entity_poly.pdbx_strand_id
1 'polypeptide(L)'
;MVTTAFPQAIPVRESTLPGPGPLLIATDGSEASDAAFAIAKQLVGQRGADARILAVVEPLPVLARDVELPDWVRELNATRHEELGSRAKRQLAAVGAPDWEIEIREGAPAVEIARAAREQKAALVVIGIGRHALRDRLFGDETALQLLRISDVPVLAVTPGATALPRRVIFATDFSEASVRALRGALPLLAADAAVYLTHVVPRFAHLSGIWAAMQQSYVDSLAAEFARLRVRLGAPETMTVESITLKGVPARELIDFAEASQADLIVCGSHGQGMISRLLLGSVATYVVRGSPCPVLLIPERRSSGTRHPKTSAQLVPHEAQTIEIAREKWPDVLKSFTAHNSGRHCRIEVADPSIGARAQVVDYPLLGVAFDRHDQRVEIMVGEHDGAHHLTRGITGVTGVSLLVDEHGRDRMLQISHGDGQTMVWLESNR
;
A
#
# COMPACT_ATOMS: atom_id res chain seq x y z
N MET A 1 -0.38 38.56 35.15
CA MET A 1 0.60 37.85 34.32
C MET A 1 0.49 36.37 34.68
N VAL A 2 -0.19 35.57 33.86
CA VAL A 2 -0.27 34.13 34.01
C VAL A 2 0.65 33.54 32.96
N THR A 3 1.78 33.03 33.44
CA THR A 3 2.77 32.37 32.59
C THR A 3 2.27 30.95 32.32
N THR A 4 1.72 30.71 31.15
CA THR A 4 1.36 29.35 30.69
C THR A 4 2.64 28.63 30.31
N ALA A 5 3.09 27.71 31.13
CA ALA A 5 4.18 26.80 30.79
C ALA A 5 3.76 25.87 29.65
N PHE A 6 4.47 25.93 28.52
CA PHE A 6 4.33 24.93 27.45
C PHE A 6 4.79 23.57 27.98
N PRO A 7 4.05 22.48 27.70
CA PRO A 7 4.50 21.16 28.08
C PRO A 7 5.81 20.82 27.36
N GLN A 8 6.79 20.36 28.14
CA GLN A 8 8.09 19.92 27.66
C GLN A 8 7.93 18.90 26.55
N ALA A 9 8.74 19.05 25.51
CA ALA A 9 8.80 18.14 24.36
C ALA A 9 9.01 16.71 24.86
N ILE A 10 8.09 15.83 24.51
CA ILE A 10 8.22 14.38 24.70
C ILE A 10 9.47 13.94 23.93
N PRO A 11 10.41 13.22 24.57
CA PRO A 11 11.63 12.81 23.88
C PRO A 11 11.27 11.97 22.68
N VAL A 12 11.65 12.45 21.51
CA VAL A 12 11.45 11.82 20.21
C VAL A 12 12.31 10.54 20.18
N ARG A 13 11.67 9.39 20.42
CA ARG A 13 12.32 8.10 20.18
C ARG A 13 12.55 7.92 18.69
N GLU A 14 13.82 7.72 18.39
CA GLU A 14 14.56 7.32 17.22
C GLU A 14 13.82 6.98 15.90
N SER A 15 14.49 7.41 14.82
CA SER A 15 14.36 7.07 13.40
C SER A 15 13.55 5.79 13.12
N THR A 16 12.51 5.92 12.33
CA THR A 16 11.57 4.85 11.99
C THR A 16 11.93 4.05 10.74
N LEU A 17 13.09 4.29 10.13
CA LEU A 17 13.70 3.27 9.29
C LEU A 17 14.21 2.15 10.21
N PRO A 18 14.13 0.88 9.80
CA PRO A 18 14.87 -0.18 10.47
C PRO A 18 16.31 0.31 10.65
N GLY A 19 16.92 0.03 11.83
CA GLY A 19 18.27 0.45 12.16
C GLY A 19 19.29 0.16 11.06
N PRO A 20 20.61 0.28 11.31
CA PRO A 20 21.63 0.05 10.31
C PRO A 20 21.54 -1.39 9.78
N GLY A 21 20.83 -1.57 8.68
CA GLY A 21 20.65 -2.82 7.97
C GLY A 21 21.07 -2.64 6.51
N PRO A 22 21.36 -3.74 5.79
CA PRO A 22 21.73 -3.68 4.39
C PRO A 22 20.58 -3.19 3.51
N LEU A 23 20.93 -2.67 2.35
CA LEU A 23 20.00 -2.48 1.25
C LEU A 23 19.87 -3.80 0.50
N LEU A 24 18.66 -4.31 0.31
CA LEU A 24 18.38 -5.49 -0.50
C LEU A 24 17.90 -5.05 -1.88
N ILE A 25 18.70 -5.28 -2.90
CA ILE A 25 18.36 -4.97 -4.29
C ILE A 25 17.85 -6.25 -4.95
N ALA A 26 16.58 -6.26 -5.37
CA ALA A 26 16.02 -7.40 -6.07
C ALA A 26 16.05 -7.17 -7.58
N THR A 27 16.46 -8.20 -8.33
CA THR A 27 16.61 -8.15 -9.79
C THR A 27 16.08 -9.42 -10.46
N ASP A 28 15.50 -9.24 -11.63
CA ASP A 28 15.19 -10.29 -12.62
C ASP A 28 16.17 -10.27 -13.81
N GLY A 29 17.19 -9.42 -13.74
CA GLY A 29 18.16 -9.22 -14.79
C GLY A 29 17.64 -8.41 -15.97
N SER A 30 16.46 -7.80 -15.88
CA SER A 30 15.91 -6.92 -16.92
C SER A 30 16.49 -5.50 -16.85
N GLU A 31 16.37 -4.74 -17.95
CA GLU A 31 16.76 -3.32 -17.99
C GLU A 31 15.97 -2.46 -16.99
N ALA A 32 14.75 -2.87 -16.62
CA ALA A 32 13.96 -2.18 -15.60
C ALA A 32 14.67 -2.17 -14.25
N SER A 33 15.45 -3.20 -13.96
CA SER A 33 16.23 -3.31 -12.71
C SER A 33 17.49 -2.44 -12.70
N ASP A 34 18.01 -1.97 -13.86
CA ASP A 34 19.28 -1.21 -13.91
C ASP A 34 19.24 0.08 -13.11
N ALA A 35 18.11 0.79 -13.17
CA ALA A 35 17.90 2.01 -12.37
C ALA A 35 17.91 1.73 -10.86
N ALA A 36 17.42 0.56 -10.42
CA ALA A 36 17.47 0.14 -9.03
C ALA A 36 18.92 0.01 -8.52
N PHE A 37 19.82 -0.56 -9.33
CA PHE A 37 21.25 -0.64 -9.01
C PHE A 37 21.91 0.74 -8.93
N ALA A 38 21.59 1.65 -9.87
CA ALA A 38 22.16 2.99 -9.87
C ALA A 38 21.75 3.79 -8.60
N ILE A 39 20.47 3.78 -8.24
CA ILE A 39 19.97 4.43 -7.02
C ILE A 39 20.54 3.76 -5.77
N ALA A 40 20.58 2.42 -5.72
CA ALA A 40 21.14 1.70 -4.58
C ALA A 40 22.60 2.09 -4.32
N LYS A 41 23.42 2.23 -5.37
CA LYS A 41 24.80 2.69 -5.25
C LYS A 41 24.91 4.08 -4.61
N GLN A 42 24.06 5.01 -5.01
CA GLN A 42 24.02 6.35 -4.41
C GLN A 42 23.63 6.29 -2.93
N LEU A 43 22.62 5.47 -2.58
CA LEU A 43 22.17 5.30 -1.20
C LEU A 43 23.22 4.64 -0.32
N VAL A 44 23.94 3.64 -0.84
CA VAL A 44 25.09 2.99 -0.15
C VAL A 44 26.17 4.02 0.15
N GLY A 45 26.55 4.83 -0.85
CA GLY A 45 27.57 5.88 -0.69
C GLY A 45 27.18 6.94 0.35
N GLN A 46 25.89 7.34 0.34
CA GLN A 46 25.39 8.35 1.29
C GLN A 46 25.26 7.81 2.72
N ARG A 47 24.87 6.55 2.90
CA ARG A 47 24.52 5.98 4.20
C ARG A 47 25.66 5.18 4.85
N GLY A 48 26.70 4.81 4.09
CA GLY A 48 27.69 3.86 4.53
C GLY A 48 27.10 2.47 4.86
N ALA A 49 26.00 2.11 4.18
CA ALA A 49 25.30 0.85 4.40
C ALA A 49 25.85 -0.25 3.48
N ASP A 50 25.73 -1.51 3.89
CA ASP A 50 25.98 -2.65 3.02
C ASP A 50 24.85 -2.82 1.99
N ALA A 51 25.19 -3.45 0.86
CA ALA A 51 24.22 -3.83 -0.15
C ALA A 51 24.31 -5.32 -0.46
N ARG A 52 23.16 -5.94 -0.70
CA ARG A 52 23.05 -7.33 -1.11
C ARG A 52 22.10 -7.43 -2.29
N ILE A 53 22.42 -8.31 -3.21
CA ILE A 53 21.62 -8.56 -4.39
C ILE A 53 20.86 -9.85 -4.21
N LEU A 54 19.57 -9.82 -4.50
CA LEU A 54 18.73 -11.00 -4.59
C LEU A 54 18.18 -11.13 -6.01
N ALA A 55 18.49 -12.25 -6.64
CA ALA A 55 17.88 -12.65 -7.88
C ALA A 55 16.94 -13.83 -7.62
N VAL A 56 15.74 -13.83 -8.18
CA VAL A 56 14.76 -14.90 -7.97
C VAL A 56 14.39 -15.55 -9.29
N VAL A 57 14.62 -16.86 -9.38
CA VAL A 57 14.18 -17.69 -10.49
C VAL A 57 12.80 -18.22 -10.18
N GLU A 58 11.81 -17.84 -10.96
CA GLU A 58 10.48 -18.39 -10.82
C GLU A 58 10.44 -19.82 -11.39
N PRO A 59 10.03 -20.83 -10.59
CA PRO A 59 9.99 -22.22 -11.06
C PRO A 59 9.01 -22.36 -12.22
N LEU A 60 9.31 -23.25 -13.14
CA LEU A 60 8.38 -23.59 -14.19
C LEU A 60 7.10 -24.21 -13.57
N PRO A 61 5.92 -23.87 -14.08
CA PRO A 61 4.68 -24.44 -13.58
C PRO A 61 4.66 -25.95 -13.82
N VAL A 62 4.82 -26.74 -12.75
CA VAL A 62 4.72 -28.20 -12.81
C VAL A 62 3.28 -28.57 -12.43
N LEU A 63 2.60 -29.27 -13.33
CA LEU A 63 1.19 -29.62 -13.20
C LEU A 63 0.88 -30.67 -12.13
N ALA A 64 1.91 -31.33 -11.52
CA ALA A 64 1.72 -32.32 -10.47
C ALA A 64 2.84 -32.25 -9.41
N ARG A 65 2.46 -32.28 -8.14
CA ARG A 65 3.40 -32.14 -7.00
C ARG A 65 4.26 -33.38 -6.74
N ASP A 66 3.86 -34.56 -7.26
CA ASP A 66 4.50 -35.85 -6.93
C ASP A 66 5.17 -36.53 -8.13
N VAL A 67 5.46 -35.76 -9.19
CA VAL A 67 6.17 -36.28 -10.37
C VAL A 67 7.63 -35.87 -10.32
N GLU A 68 8.56 -36.85 -10.40
CA GLU A 68 9.97 -36.52 -10.61
C GLU A 68 10.13 -35.66 -11.87
N LEU A 69 10.78 -34.52 -11.71
CA LEU A 69 11.01 -33.61 -12.84
C LEU A 69 11.91 -34.30 -13.85
N PRO A 70 11.55 -34.30 -15.14
CA PRO A 70 12.43 -34.78 -16.20
C PRO A 70 13.79 -34.08 -16.17
N ASP A 71 14.84 -34.74 -16.55
CA ASP A 71 16.20 -34.19 -16.51
C ASP A 71 16.34 -32.89 -17.29
N TRP A 72 15.65 -32.75 -18.42
CA TRP A 72 15.65 -31.52 -19.20
C TRP A 72 15.07 -30.33 -18.46
N VAL A 73 14.13 -30.53 -17.51
CA VAL A 73 13.57 -29.44 -16.66
C VAL A 73 14.63 -29.00 -15.66
N ARG A 74 15.39 -29.94 -15.07
CA ARG A 74 16.51 -29.62 -14.18
C ARG A 74 17.62 -28.85 -14.90
N GLU A 75 17.98 -29.31 -16.11
CA GLU A 75 18.97 -28.60 -16.93
C GLU A 75 18.50 -27.20 -17.32
N LEU A 76 17.22 -27.04 -17.69
CA LEU A 76 16.64 -25.73 -18.00
C LEU A 76 16.65 -24.79 -16.79
N ASN A 77 16.31 -25.28 -15.60
CA ASN A 77 16.39 -24.48 -14.37
C ASN A 77 17.84 -24.09 -14.05
N ALA A 78 18.80 -24.99 -14.19
CA ALA A 78 20.23 -24.70 -14.01
C ALA A 78 20.71 -23.60 -14.97
N THR A 79 20.32 -23.71 -16.25
CA THR A 79 20.63 -22.68 -17.26
C THR A 79 20.04 -21.32 -16.88
N ARG A 80 18.78 -21.28 -16.46
CA ARG A 80 18.12 -20.02 -16.00
C ARG A 80 18.82 -19.40 -14.80
N HIS A 81 19.30 -20.22 -13.85
CA HIS A 81 20.10 -19.76 -12.73
C HIS A 81 21.41 -19.09 -13.17
N GLU A 82 22.15 -19.75 -14.05
CA GLU A 82 23.42 -19.24 -14.58
C GLU A 82 23.22 -17.95 -15.37
N GLU A 83 22.19 -17.90 -16.23
CA GLU A 83 21.86 -16.72 -17.01
C GLU A 83 21.49 -15.54 -16.10
N LEU A 84 20.63 -15.75 -15.10
CA LEU A 84 20.21 -14.70 -14.17
C LEU A 84 21.40 -14.20 -13.35
N GLY A 85 22.25 -15.11 -12.83
CA GLY A 85 23.47 -14.74 -12.14
C GLY A 85 24.43 -13.94 -13.03
N SER A 86 24.57 -14.33 -14.29
CA SER A 86 25.41 -13.60 -15.26
C SER A 86 24.85 -12.20 -15.57
N ARG A 87 23.53 -12.06 -15.66
CA ARG A 87 22.86 -10.75 -15.87
C ARG A 87 23.07 -9.84 -14.64
N ALA A 88 22.84 -10.35 -13.43
CA ALA A 88 23.07 -9.60 -12.20
C ALA A 88 24.52 -9.13 -12.04
N LYS A 89 25.49 -9.97 -12.38
CA LYS A 89 26.93 -9.58 -12.40
C LYS A 89 27.20 -8.46 -13.41
N ARG A 90 26.59 -8.48 -14.60
CA ARG A 90 26.75 -7.39 -15.55
C ARG A 90 26.13 -6.08 -15.03
N GLN A 91 24.97 -6.14 -14.39
CA GLN A 91 24.36 -4.96 -13.76
C GLN A 91 25.25 -4.37 -12.67
N LEU A 92 25.85 -5.20 -11.80
CA LEU A 92 26.82 -4.76 -10.79
C LEU A 92 28.05 -4.12 -11.42
N ALA A 93 28.61 -4.73 -12.45
CA ALA A 93 29.77 -4.18 -13.16
C ALA A 93 29.45 -2.82 -13.79
N ALA A 94 28.26 -2.67 -14.37
CA ALA A 94 27.81 -1.43 -15.00
C ALA A 94 27.74 -0.25 -14.02
N VAL A 95 27.36 -0.50 -12.75
CA VAL A 95 27.32 0.54 -11.72
C VAL A 95 28.65 0.64 -10.93
N GLY A 96 29.66 -0.20 -11.24
CA GLY A 96 30.95 -0.22 -10.56
C GLY A 96 30.84 -0.63 -9.08
N ALA A 97 30.06 -1.66 -8.80
CA ALA A 97 29.90 -2.26 -7.47
C ALA A 97 30.12 -3.79 -7.53
N PRO A 98 31.29 -4.27 -7.99
CA PRO A 98 31.54 -5.69 -8.24
C PRO A 98 31.54 -6.55 -6.97
N ASP A 99 31.77 -5.95 -5.80
CA ASP A 99 31.95 -6.66 -4.55
C ASP A 99 30.66 -6.94 -3.78
N TRP A 100 29.51 -6.51 -4.30
CA TRP A 100 28.23 -6.82 -3.66
C TRP A 100 27.87 -8.29 -3.84
N GLU A 101 27.47 -8.93 -2.76
CA GLU A 101 27.10 -10.34 -2.74
C GLU A 101 25.79 -10.57 -3.52
N ILE A 102 25.78 -11.59 -4.40
CA ILE A 102 24.61 -12.02 -5.17
C ILE A 102 24.10 -13.33 -4.59
N GLU A 103 22.89 -13.33 -4.11
CA GLU A 103 22.13 -14.52 -3.72
C GLU A 103 21.09 -14.83 -4.82
N ILE A 104 20.99 -16.10 -5.21
CA ILE A 104 19.95 -16.55 -6.17
C ILE A 104 19.05 -17.53 -5.42
N ARG A 105 17.74 -17.28 -5.46
CA ARG A 105 16.72 -18.14 -4.88
C ARG A 105 15.74 -18.62 -5.94
N GLU A 106 15.10 -19.77 -5.65
CA GLU A 106 13.97 -20.26 -6.43
C GLU A 106 12.67 -20.02 -5.68
N GLY A 107 11.61 -19.56 -6.37
CA GLY A 107 10.30 -19.36 -5.76
C GLY A 107 9.51 -18.23 -6.38
N ALA A 108 8.40 -17.89 -5.74
CA ALA A 108 7.61 -16.71 -6.12
C ALA A 108 8.38 -15.43 -5.75
N PRO A 109 8.70 -14.54 -6.71
CA PRO A 109 9.61 -13.42 -6.47
C PRO A 109 9.23 -12.55 -5.28
N ALA A 110 7.98 -12.10 -5.18
CA ALA A 110 7.54 -11.26 -4.07
C ALA A 110 7.73 -11.91 -2.70
N VAL A 111 7.48 -13.23 -2.60
CA VAL A 111 7.59 -14.00 -1.35
C VAL A 111 9.06 -14.15 -0.95
N GLU A 112 9.93 -14.51 -1.91
CA GLU A 112 11.35 -14.71 -1.65
C GLU A 112 12.04 -13.38 -1.30
N ILE A 113 11.68 -12.28 -1.97
CA ILE A 113 12.20 -10.95 -1.63
C ILE A 113 11.78 -10.54 -0.23
N ALA A 114 10.51 -10.69 0.14
CA ALA A 114 10.02 -10.35 1.48
C ALA A 114 10.65 -11.23 2.56
N ARG A 115 10.91 -12.52 2.26
CA ARG A 115 11.60 -13.45 3.16
C ARG A 115 13.04 -13.05 3.37
N ALA A 116 13.80 -12.82 2.29
CA ALA A 116 15.19 -12.38 2.35
C ALA A 116 15.33 -11.05 3.10
N ALA A 117 14.45 -10.09 2.85
CA ALA A 117 14.45 -8.81 3.54
C ALA A 117 14.31 -8.96 5.06
N ARG A 118 13.46 -9.90 5.53
CA ARG A 118 13.31 -10.21 6.96
C ARG A 118 14.53 -10.94 7.54
N GLU A 119 15.01 -11.99 6.86
CA GLU A 119 16.15 -12.80 7.29
C GLU A 119 17.42 -11.96 7.42
N GLN A 120 17.66 -11.09 6.45
CA GLN A 120 18.84 -10.22 6.41
C GLN A 120 18.64 -8.92 7.21
N LYS A 121 17.46 -8.70 7.80
CA LYS A 121 17.10 -7.46 8.50
C LYS A 121 17.35 -6.22 7.64
N ALA A 122 16.98 -6.29 6.37
CA ALA A 122 17.20 -5.22 5.43
C ALA A 122 16.53 -3.91 5.91
N ALA A 123 17.22 -2.80 5.71
CA ALA A 123 16.69 -1.47 6.01
C ALA A 123 15.74 -0.97 4.92
N LEU A 124 15.96 -1.40 3.68
CA LEU A 124 15.20 -1.01 2.49
C LEU A 124 15.30 -2.11 1.44
N VAL A 125 14.21 -2.40 0.77
CA VAL A 125 14.21 -3.19 -0.47
C VAL A 125 14.15 -2.22 -1.65
N VAL A 126 15.02 -2.41 -2.64
CA VAL A 126 15.04 -1.63 -3.88
C VAL A 126 14.72 -2.56 -5.04
N ILE A 127 13.70 -2.22 -5.83
CA ILE A 127 13.26 -3.00 -6.99
C ILE A 127 13.10 -2.09 -8.20
N GLY A 128 13.39 -2.59 -9.39
CA GLY A 128 13.04 -1.93 -10.64
C GLY A 128 11.57 -2.19 -11.01
N ILE A 129 10.89 -1.17 -11.54
CA ILE A 129 9.57 -1.31 -12.15
C ILE A 129 9.63 -0.84 -13.60
N GLY A 130 9.22 -1.71 -14.54
CA GLY A 130 9.21 -1.39 -15.96
C GLY A 130 8.02 -0.50 -16.33
N ARG A 131 8.23 0.51 -17.19
CA ARG A 131 7.16 1.20 -17.90
C ARG A 131 6.82 0.38 -19.16
N HIS A 132 6.07 -0.70 -19.00
CA HIS A 132 5.66 -1.45 -20.18
C HIS A 132 4.38 -0.86 -20.78
N ALA A 133 4.40 -0.67 -22.11
CA ALA A 133 3.19 -0.40 -22.88
C ALA A 133 2.17 -1.52 -22.61
N LEU A 134 0.89 -1.20 -22.72
CA LEU A 134 -0.29 -2.04 -22.40
C LEU A 134 -0.24 -3.52 -22.87
N ARG A 135 0.72 -3.92 -23.71
CA ARG A 135 0.85 -5.27 -24.26
C ARG A 135 1.76 -6.22 -23.46
N ASP A 136 2.69 -5.71 -22.65
CA ASP A 136 3.70 -6.54 -21.93
C ASP A 136 3.52 -6.55 -20.41
N ARG A 137 2.33 -6.26 -19.92
CA ARG A 137 1.97 -6.10 -18.48
C ARG A 137 2.05 -7.40 -17.65
N LEU A 138 2.69 -8.45 -18.12
CA LEU A 138 2.50 -9.76 -17.48
C LEU A 138 3.31 -9.98 -16.20
N PHE A 139 4.42 -9.25 -15.87
CA PHE A 139 5.21 -9.65 -14.69
C PHE A 139 5.79 -8.54 -13.79
N GLY A 140 6.13 -7.34 -14.26
CA GLY A 140 6.87 -6.35 -13.45
C GLY A 140 6.05 -5.67 -12.36
N ASP A 141 4.87 -5.14 -12.68
CA ASP A 141 4.02 -4.40 -11.75
C ASP A 141 3.37 -5.31 -10.71
N GLU A 142 3.07 -6.56 -11.07
CA GLU A 142 2.42 -7.53 -10.19
C GLU A 142 3.34 -7.94 -9.03
N THR A 143 4.61 -8.25 -9.32
CA THR A 143 5.61 -8.58 -8.29
C THR A 143 5.83 -7.42 -7.32
N ALA A 144 5.94 -6.19 -7.83
CA ALA A 144 6.07 -5.00 -6.99
C ALA A 144 4.87 -4.83 -6.07
N LEU A 145 3.65 -4.93 -6.60
CA LEU A 145 2.42 -4.79 -5.81
C LEU A 145 2.22 -5.93 -4.80
N GLN A 146 2.57 -7.17 -5.17
CA GLN A 146 2.54 -8.30 -4.25
C GLN A 146 3.56 -8.11 -3.12
N LEU A 147 4.79 -7.71 -3.45
CA LEU A 147 5.83 -7.41 -2.47
C LEU A 147 5.37 -6.33 -1.49
N LEU A 148 4.78 -5.24 -1.99
CA LEU A 148 4.28 -4.14 -1.18
C LEU A 148 3.16 -4.54 -0.21
N ARG A 149 2.38 -5.56 -0.54
CA ARG A 149 1.33 -6.12 0.33
C ARG A 149 1.89 -6.95 1.48
N ILE A 150 3.02 -7.63 1.26
CA ILE A 150 3.55 -8.62 2.20
C ILE A 150 4.84 -8.19 2.89
N SER A 151 5.47 -7.09 2.46
CA SER A 151 6.72 -6.58 3.02
C SER A 151 6.48 -5.86 4.36
N ASP A 152 7.28 -6.21 5.36
CA ASP A 152 7.40 -5.45 6.62
C ASP A 152 8.53 -4.41 6.57
N VAL A 153 9.24 -4.34 5.43
CA VAL A 153 10.38 -3.46 5.18
C VAL A 153 9.99 -2.43 4.13
N PRO A 154 10.43 -1.16 4.24
CA PRO A 154 10.24 -0.16 3.19
C PRO A 154 10.68 -0.67 1.81
N VAL A 155 9.91 -0.34 0.78
CA VAL A 155 10.19 -0.73 -0.61
C VAL A 155 10.28 0.51 -1.48
N LEU A 156 11.42 0.68 -2.15
CA LEU A 156 11.64 1.69 -3.18
C LEU A 156 11.46 1.04 -4.55
N ALA A 157 10.36 1.37 -5.20
CA ALA A 157 10.07 0.98 -6.57
C ALA A 157 10.65 2.04 -7.52
N VAL A 158 11.68 1.67 -8.28
CA VAL A 158 12.48 2.59 -9.09
C VAL A 158 12.04 2.50 -10.55
N THR A 159 11.65 3.64 -11.12
CA THR A 159 11.31 3.77 -12.55
C THR A 159 12.57 3.88 -13.41
N PRO A 160 12.54 3.46 -14.68
CA PRO A 160 13.66 3.62 -15.61
C PRO A 160 14.13 5.08 -15.70
N GLY A 161 15.44 5.26 -15.79
CA GLY A 161 16.07 6.59 -15.90
C GLY A 161 16.37 7.29 -14.58
N ALA A 162 15.93 6.78 -13.44
CA ALA A 162 16.32 7.32 -12.15
C ALA A 162 17.75 6.88 -11.80
N THR A 163 18.67 7.83 -11.67
CA THR A 163 20.11 7.55 -11.45
C THR A 163 20.74 8.34 -10.31
N ALA A 164 20.00 9.29 -9.72
CA ALA A 164 20.48 10.17 -8.66
C ALA A 164 19.58 10.15 -7.43
N LEU A 165 20.11 10.60 -6.29
CA LEU A 165 19.32 10.77 -5.07
C LEU A 165 18.20 11.79 -5.30
N PRO A 166 16.99 11.52 -4.73
CA PRO A 166 15.84 12.39 -4.91
C PRO A 166 16.07 13.81 -4.35
N ARG A 167 15.74 14.82 -5.15
CA ARG A 167 15.84 16.25 -4.80
C ARG A 167 14.49 16.96 -4.78
N ARG A 168 13.51 16.50 -5.57
CA ARG A 168 12.14 17.05 -5.60
C ARG A 168 11.18 15.94 -5.21
N VAL A 169 10.74 16.01 -3.97
CA VAL A 169 10.07 14.88 -3.33
C VAL A 169 8.66 15.24 -2.90
N ILE A 170 7.69 14.48 -3.39
CA ILE A 170 6.30 14.59 -2.96
C ILE A 170 6.07 13.65 -1.79
N PHE A 171 5.69 14.21 -0.65
CA PHE A 171 5.27 13.48 0.52
C PHE A 171 3.75 13.46 0.61
N ALA A 172 3.13 12.36 0.17
CA ALA A 172 1.69 12.19 0.27
C ALA A 172 1.29 11.94 1.73
N THR A 173 0.41 12.78 2.26
CA THR A 173 -0.03 12.71 3.65
C THR A 173 -1.54 12.81 3.79
N ASP A 174 -2.08 12.02 4.70
CA ASP A 174 -3.43 12.14 5.26
C ASP A 174 -3.40 12.63 6.71
N PHE A 175 -2.24 13.12 7.18
CA PHE A 175 -1.94 13.55 8.54
C PHE A 175 -2.01 12.46 9.61
N SER A 176 -2.17 11.19 9.22
CA SER A 176 -2.14 10.06 10.15
C SER A 176 -0.74 9.84 10.74
N GLU A 177 -0.68 9.18 11.90
CA GLU A 177 0.58 8.76 12.51
C GLU A 177 1.39 7.85 11.58
N ALA A 178 0.73 7.05 10.76
CA ALA A 178 1.36 6.19 9.77
C ALA A 178 2.06 7.02 8.69
N SER A 179 1.37 8.02 8.11
CA SER A 179 1.97 8.90 7.11
C SER A 179 3.14 9.70 7.68
N VAL A 180 3.03 10.25 8.90
CA VAL A 180 4.14 10.97 9.55
C VAL A 180 5.37 10.08 9.75
N ARG A 181 5.17 8.83 10.20
CA ARG A 181 6.29 7.88 10.33
C ARG A 181 6.92 7.57 8.97
N ALA A 182 6.09 7.37 7.95
CA ALA A 182 6.56 7.14 6.59
C ALA A 182 7.44 8.31 6.09
N LEU A 183 6.96 9.54 6.27
CA LEU A 183 7.67 10.74 5.86
C LEU A 183 9.03 10.87 6.57
N ARG A 184 9.07 10.68 7.89
CA ARG A 184 10.31 10.70 8.67
C ARG A 184 11.28 9.61 8.25
N GLY A 185 10.77 8.42 7.97
CA GLY A 185 11.58 7.29 7.49
C GLY A 185 12.21 7.54 6.12
N ALA A 186 11.61 8.38 5.28
CA ALA A 186 12.13 8.70 3.96
C ALA A 186 13.25 9.75 3.97
N LEU A 187 13.30 10.64 4.95
CA LEU A 187 14.29 11.75 4.99
C LEU A 187 15.73 11.31 4.77
N PRO A 188 16.24 10.22 5.39
CA PRO A 188 17.62 9.77 5.19
C PRO A 188 17.92 9.23 3.78
N LEU A 189 16.91 9.08 2.92
CA LEU A 189 17.07 8.58 1.54
C LEU A 189 17.14 9.71 0.51
N LEU A 190 16.97 10.97 0.95
CA LEU A 190 16.90 12.13 0.09
C LEU A 190 18.26 12.80 -0.03
N ALA A 191 18.43 13.63 -1.07
CA ALA A 191 19.56 14.56 -1.12
C ALA A 191 19.50 15.56 0.04
N ALA A 192 20.65 16.00 0.54
CA ALA A 192 20.72 16.88 1.71
C ALA A 192 20.04 18.25 1.50
N ASP A 193 19.91 18.68 0.26
CA ASP A 193 19.30 19.94 -0.19
C ASP A 193 17.94 19.74 -0.88
N ALA A 194 17.25 18.62 -0.59
CA ALA A 194 16.00 18.27 -1.26
C ALA A 194 14.88 19.29 -0.98
N ALA A 195 14.08 19.56 -2.02
CA ALA A 195 12.81 20.26 -1.91
C ALA A 195 11.69 19.24 -1.65
N VAL A 196 11.00 19.40 -0.54
CA VAL A 196 9.97 18.49 -0.02
C VAL A 196 8.61 19.16 -0.14
N TYR A 197 7.70 18.54 -0.89
CA TYR A 197 6.31 18.96 -1.03
C TYR A 197 5.42 18.08 -0.13
N LEU A 198 5.03 18.59 1.04
CA LEU A 198 4.03 17.96 1.90
C LEU A 198 2.67 18.10 1.22
N THR A 199 2.20 17.04 0.60
CA THR A 199 1.03 17.09 -0.28
C THR A 199 -0.15 16.35 0.32
N HIS A 200 -1.25 17.07 0.51
CA HIS A 200 -2.54 16.51 0.90
C HIS A 200 -3.57 16.74 -0.20
N VAL A 201 -4.35 15.71 -0.51
CA VAL A 201 -5.42 15.81 -1.51
C VAL A 201 -6.78 15.79 -0.84
N VAL A 202 -7.52 16.88 -1.00
CA VAL A 202 -8.91 17.01 -0.56
C VAL A 202 -9.82 16.42 -1.65
N PRO A 203 -10.56 15.36 -1.38
CA PRO A 203 -11.48 14.80 -2.36
C PRO A 203 -12.55 15.81 -2.75
N ARG A 204 -12.88 15.88 -4.05
CA ARG A 204 -14.03 16.64 -4.53
C ARG A 204 -15.29 15.78 -4.39
N PHE A 205 -16.22 16.25 -3.59
CA PHE A 205 -17.54 15.67 -3.58
C PHE A 205 -18.44 16.50 -4.50
N ALA A 206 -18.91 15.92 -5.59
CA ALA A 206 -19.89 16.55 -6.44
C ALA A 206 -21.20 16.70 -5.65
N HIS A 207 -21.83 17.89 -5.74
CA HIS A 207 -23.15 18.18 -5.18
C HIS A 207 -23.29 18.22 -3.65
N LEU A 208 -22.22 18.64 -2.93
CA LEU A 208 -22.38 18.98 -1.52
C LEU A 208 -23.18 20.30 -1.37
N SER A 209 -24.25 20.27 -0.57
CA SER A 209 -25.04 21.45 -0.22
C SER A 209 -25.22 21.55 1.30
N GLY A 210 -25.51 22.75 1.80
CA GLY A 210 -25.82 22.97 3.20
C GLY A 210 -24.69 22.61 4.15
N ILE A 211 -24.98 21.83 5.19
CA ILE A 211 -24.07 21.46 6.28
C ILE A 211 -22.78 20.78 5.76
N TRP A 212 -22.88 19.93 4.74
CA TRP A 212 -21.72 19.23 4.18
C TRP A 212 -20.73 20.16 3.49
N ALA A 213 -21.22 21.20 2.80
CA ALA A 213 -20.33 22.20 2.21
C ALA A 213 -19.61 23.02 3.29
N ALA A 214 -20.31 23.38 4.37
CA ALA A 214 -19.74 24.10 5.51
C ALA A 214 -18.69 23.23 6.24
N MET A 215 -18.95 21.95 6.44
CA MET A 215 -17.98 21.01 7.04
C MET A 215 -16.74 20.85 6.17
N GLN A 216 -16.90 20.74 4.85
CA GLN A 216 -15.75 20.67 3.94
C GLN A 216 -14.92 21.96 3.99
N GLN A 217 -15.56 23.13 4.04
CA GLN A 217 -14.85 24.40 4.15
C GLN A 217 -14.09 24.48 5.48
N SER A 218 -14.72 24.14 6.61
CA SER A 218 -14.07 24.07 7.92
C SER A 218 -12.87 23.12 7.92
N TYR A 219 -12.97 21.98 7.25
CA TYR A 219 -11.85 21.07 7.08
C TYR A 219 -10.70 21.72 6.31
N VAL A 220 -11.00 22.35 5.16
CA VAL A 220 -10.00 23.05 4.36
C VAL A 220 -9.31 24.15 5.16
N ASP A 221 -10.07 24.90 5.98
CA ASP A 221 -9.54 25.98 6.82
C ASP A 221 -8.61 25.43 7.91
N SER A 222 -8.83 24.18 8.36
CA SER A 222 -7.97 23.52 9.36
C SER A 222 -6.63 23.03 8.80
N LEU A 223 -6.48 22.88 7.47
CA LEU A 223 -5.29 22.26 6.84
C LEU A 223 -4.00 23.04 7.13
N ALA A 224 -4.05 24.36 7.20
CA ALA A 224 -2.87 25.16 7.52
C ALA A 224 -2.26 24.78 8.88
N ALA A 225 -3.11 24.56 9.89
CA ALA A 225 -2.66 24.11 11.21
C ALA A 225 -2.15 22.67 11.20
N GLU A 226 -2.78 21.78 10.42
CA GLU A 226 -2.31 20.40 10.25
C GLU A 226 -0.93 20.35 9.58
N PHE A 227 -0.72 21.12 8.52
CA PHE A 227 0.59 21.22 7.88
C PHE A 227 1.65 21.81 8.82
N ALA A 228 1.31 22.85 9.59
CA ALA A 228 2.24 23.43 10.57
C ALA A 228 2.67 22.36 11.61
N ARG A 229 1.72 21.61 12.14
CA ARG A 229 2.01 20.48 13.05
C ARG A 229 2.87 19.41 12.38
N LEU A 230 2.56 19.05 11.15
CA LEU A 230 3.30 18.06 10.38
C LEU A 230 4.74 18.49 10.15
N ARG A 231 5.00 19.74 9.78
CA ARG A 231 6.36 20.29 9.58
C ARG A 231 7.21 20.18 10.85
N VAL A 232 6.65 20.56 12.01
CA VAL A 232 7.34 20.40 13.29
C VAL A 232 7.64 18.92 13.59
N ARG A 233 6.67 18.06 13.37
CA ARG A 233 6.82 16.60 13.61
C ARG A 233 7.78 15.93 12.63
N LEU A 234 7.88 16.42 11.40
CA LEU A 234 8.79 15.90 10.39
C LEU A 234 10.24 16.06 10.83
N GLY A 235 10.60 17.22 11.38
CA GLY A 235 11.95 17.52 11.82
C GLY A 235 12.96 17.46 10.67
N ALA A 236 12.57 17.97 9.49
CA ALA A 236 13.45 18.02 8.33
C ALA A 236 14.68 18.89 8.61
N PRO A 237 15.88 18.53 8.11
CA PRO A 237 17.07 19.37 8.19
C PRO A 237 16.83 20.78 7.61
N GLU A 238 17.48 21.79 8.17
CA GLU A 238 17.37 23.18 7.69
C GLU A 238 17.85 23.37 6.25
N THR A 239 18.68 22.45 5.76
CA THR A 239 19.16 22.44 4.37
C THR A 239 18.05 22.07 3.36
N MET A 240 16.97 21.43 3.83
CA MET A 240 15.84 21.04 2.99
C MET A 240 14.78 22.14 2.95
N THR A 241 14.24 22.39 1.77
CA THR A 241 13.07 23.26 1.61
C THR A 241 11.81 22.42 1.81
N VAL A 242 10.89 22.88 2.67
CA VAL A 242 9.63 22.19 2.93
C VAL A 242 8.44 23.08 2.60
N GLU A 243 7.64 22.68 1.63
CA GLU A 243 6.44 23.39 1.19
C GLU A 243 5.19 22.56 1.47
N SER A 244 4.06 23.23 1.72
CA SER A 244 2.77 22.59 1.97
C SER A 244 1.86 22.76 0.77
N ILE A 245 1.40 21.65 0.18
CA ILE A 245 0.61 21.62 -1.04
C ILE A 245 -0.75 20.99 -0.75
N THR A 246 -1.82 21.70 -1.09
CA THR A 246 -3.19 21.18 -1.05
C THR A 246 -3.71 21.03 -2.47
N LEU A 247 -3.98 19.79 -2.88
CA LEU A 247 -4.61 19.46 -4.15
C LEU A 247 -6.10 19.16 -3.93
N LYS A 248 -6.91 19.22 -5.00
CA LYS A 248 -8.35 18.95 -4.93
C LYS A 248 -8.77 18.00 -6.04
N GLY A 249 -9.15 16.78 -5.70
CA GLY A 249 -9.57 15.81 -6.70
C GLY A 249 -9.46 14.37 -6.20
N VAL A 250 -9.12 13.48 -7.14
CA VAL A 250 -8.87 12.06 -6.91
C VAL A 250 -7.45 11.88 -6.41
N PRO A 251 -7.22 11.41 -5.15
CA PRO A 251 -5.90 11.45 -4.53
C PRO A 251 -4.76 10.88 -5.38
N ALA A 252 -4.92 9.68 -5.90
CA ALA A 252 -3.86 9.04 -6.67
C ALA A 252 -3.54 9.79 -7.99
N ARG A 253 -4.58 10.24 -8.69
CA ARG A 253 -4.44 10.99 -9.95
C ARG A 253 -3.78 12.34 -9.71
N GLU A 254 -4.26 13.10 -8.73
CA GLU A 254 -3.71 14.43 -8.42
C GLU A 254 -2.24 14.35 -7.98
N LEU A 255 -1.84 13.27 -7.28
CA LEU A 255 -0.44 13.05 -6.92
C LEU A 255 0.43 12.77 -8.15
N ILE A 256 -0.06 11.97 -9.11
CA ILE A 256 0.65 11.67 -10.35
C ILE A 256 0.75 12.91 -11.24
N ASP A 257 -0.36 13.62 -11.46
CA ASP A 257 -0.40 14.83 -12.26
C ASP A 257 0.52 15.93 -11.65
N PHE A 258 0.54 16.04 -10.32
CA PHE A 258 1.45 16.96 -9.62
C PHE A 258 2.92 16.52 -9.72
N ALA A 259 3.19 15.21 -9.70
CA ALA A 259 4.56 14.71 -9.88
C ALA A 259 5.10 15.02 -11.27
N GLU A 260 4.27 14.91 -12.31
CA GLU A 260 4.63 15.32 -13.67
C GLU A 260 4.85 16.83 -13.76
N ALA A 261 3.92 17.64 -13.25
CA ALA A 261 3.97 19.09 -13.32
C ALA A 261 5.15 19.68 -12.55
N SER A 262 5.47 19.16 -11.36
CA SER A 262 6.61 19.59 -10.53
C SER A 262 7.93 18.94 -10.94
N GLN A 263 7.91 18.02 -11.91
CA GLN A 263 9.04 17.16 -12.26
C GLN A 263 9.65 16.49 -11.02
N ALA A 264 8.80 15.95 -10.18
CA ALA A 264 9.23 15.23 -8.99
C ALA A 264 10.05 13.99 -9.36
N ASP A 265 11.03 13.68 -8.55
CA ASP A 265 11.91 12.52 -8.71
C ASP A 265 11.70 11.45 -7.66
N LEU A 266 10.75 11.66 -6.75
CA LEU A 266 10.25 10.65 -5.81
C LEU A 266 8.85 11.00 -5.28
N ILE A 267 7.97 10.00 -5.20
CA ILE A 267 6.75 10.07 -4.38
C ILE A 267 6.93 9.16 -3.17
N VAL A 268 6.66 9.68 -1.98
CA VAL A 268 6.66 8.93 -0.72
C VAL A 268 5.23 8.77 -0.23
N CYS A 269 4.82 7.54 0.03
CA CYS A 269 3.51 7.21 0.58
C CYS A 269 3.64 6.22 1.75
N GLY A 270 2.69 6.27 2.69
CA GLY A 270 2.43 5.14 3.58
C GLY A 270 1.74 4.00 2.82
N SER A 271 1.95 2.77 3.24
CA SER A 271 1.23 1.61 2.66
C SER A 271 -0.27 1.64 2.94
N HIS A 272 -0.69 2.37 3.98
CA HIS A 272 -2.08 2.52 4.43
C HIS A 272 -2.36 3.96 4.85
N GLY A 273 -3.62 4.41 4.67
CA GLY A 273 -4.10 5.72 5.13
C GLY A 273 -5.08 5.59 6.31
N GLN A 274 -5.66 6.72 6.74
CA GLN A 274 -6.70 6.73 7.77
C GLN A 274 -7.88 5.84 7.37
N GLY A 275 -8.22 4.86 8.23
CA GLY A 275 -9.41 4.01 8.07
C GLY A 275 -9.16 2.59 7.57
N MET A 276 -7.94 2.20 7.19
CA MET A 276 -7.65 0.81 6.83
C MET A 276 -7.27 -0.02 8.08
N ILE A 277 -8.12 -0.97 8.44
CA ILE A 277 -7.88 -1.91 9.53
C ILE A 277 -7.36 -3.26 9.02
N SER A 278 -7.55 -3.56 7.74
CA SER A 278 -7.02 -4.79 7.14
C SER A 278 -5.58 -4.60 6.68
N ARG A 279 -4.64 -5.16 7.42
CA ARG A 279 -3.19 -5.17 7.12
C ARG A 279 -2.80 -6.06 5.93
N LEU A 280 -3.79 -6.64 5.26
CA LEU A 280 -3.59 -7.53 4.11
C LEU A 280 -3.81 -6.84 2.75
N LEU A 281 -4.29 -5.59 2.74
CA LEU A 281 -4.58 -4.85 1.52
C LEU A 281 -3.68 -3.62 1.42
N LEU A 282 -2.91 -3.51 0.35
CA LEU A 282 -2.23 -2.27 -0.01
C LEU A 282 -3.28 -1.19 -0.29
N GLY A 283 -3.07 0.04 0.20
CA GLY A 283 -3.99 1.16 -0.03
C GLY A 283 -4.22 1.41 -1.52
N SER A 284 -5.46 1.73 -1.89
CA SER A 284 -5.81 2.00 -3.30
C SER A 284 -4.98 3.14 -3.90
N VAL A 285 -4.72 4.21 -3.13
CA VAL A 285 -3.86 5.32 -3.55
C VAL A 285 -2.44 4.82 -3.81
N ALA A 286 -1.85 4.06 -2.89
CA ALA A 286 -0.51 3.51 -3.04
C ALA A 286 -0.42 2.58 -4.27
N THR A 287 -1.42 1.70 -4.46
CA THR A 287 -1.48 0.79 -5.62
C THR A 287 -1.51 1.57 -6.94
N TYR A 288 -2.35 2.60 -7.01
CA TYR A 288 -2.50 3.38 -8.24
C TYR A 288 -1.28 4.25 -8.53
N VAL A 289 -0.68 4.84 -7.48
CA VAL A 289 0.55 5.64 -7.59
C VAL A 289 1.70 4.77 -8.10
N VAL A 290 1.90 3.55 -7.57
CA VAL A 290 2.96 2.64 -8.06
C VAL A 290 2.79 2.31 -9.54
N ARG A 291 1.55 2.08 -9.99
CA ARG A 291 1.26 1.75 -11.41
C ARG A 291 1.42 2.91 -12.37
N GLY A 292 1.12 4.13 -11.92
CA GLY A 292 1.03 5.30 -12.80
C GLY A 292 2.10 6.36 -12.58
N SER A 293 2.98 6.23 -11.57
CA SER A 293 3.95 7.27 -11.24
C SER A 293 4.95 7.53 -12.36
N PRO A 294 5.23 8.80 -12.66
CA PRO A 294 6.29 9.18 -13.59
C PRO A 294 7.70 9.01 -13.01
N CYS A 295 7.82 8.86 -11.71
CA CYS A 295 9.08 8.79 -10.96
C CYS A 295 9.06 7.64 -9.94
N PRO A 296 10.20 7.30 -9.32
CA PRO A 296 10.29 6.33 -8.23
C PRO A 296 9.25 6.56 -7.13
N VAL A 297 8.80 5.46 -6.52
CA VAL A 297 7.82 5.47 -5.41
C VAL A 297 8.40 4.75 -4.21
N LEU A 298 8.48 5.44 -3.07
CA LEU A 298 8.86 4.86 -1.80
C LEU A 298 7.60 4.57 -0.98
N LEU A 299 7.40 3.30 -0.67
CA LEU A 299 6.32 2.85 0.20
C LEU A 299 6.87 2.36 1.52
N ILE A 300 6.34 2.91 2.61
CA ILE A 300 6.76 2.57 3.96
C ILE A 300 5.62 1.84 4.65
N PRO A 301 5.82 0.55 5.01
CA PRO A 301 4.81 -0.25 5.68
C PRO A 301 4.56 0.24 7.10
N GLU A 302 3.36 0.00 7.60
CA GLU A 302 3.06 0.22 9.00
C GLU A 302 3.74 -0.85 9.86
N ARG A 303 4.64 -0.44 10.77
CA ARG A 303 5.37 -1.37 11.65
C ARG A 303 4.42 -2.10 12.60
N ARG A 304 4.58 -3.41 12.72
CA ARG A 304 4.09 -4.18 13.86
C ARG A 304 4.82 -3.68 15.12
N SER A 305 4.12 -2.98 16.00
CA SER A 305 4.66 -2.73 17.36
C SER A 305 4.71 -4.07 18.11
N SER A 306 5.90 -4.64 18.24
CA SER A 306 6.14 -5.69 19.22
C SER A 306 6.09 -5.04 20.61
N GLY A 307 4.99 -5.21 21.31
CA GLY A 307 4.90 -4.97 22.74
C GLY A 307 4.41 -3.59 23.18
N THR A 308 3.12 -3.40 23.20
CA THR A 308 2.34 -2.89 24.34
C THR A 308 0.91 -3.39 24.15
N ARG A 309 0.48 -4.22 25.08
CA ARG A 309 -0.93 -4.56 25.22
C ARG A 309 -1.69 -3.29 25.57
N HIS A 310 -2.23 -2.59 24.58
CA HIS A 310 -3.37 -1.73 24.79
C HIS A 310 -4.62 -2.61 24.89
N PRO A 311 -5.60 -2.19 25.71
CA PRO A 311 -6.77 -3.01 25.97
C PRO A 311 -7.44 -3.37 24.65
N LYS A 312 -7.83 -4.62 24.56
CA LYS A 312 -8.51 -5.28 23.45
C LYS A 312 -9.70 -4.44 22.97
N THR A 313 -9.49 -3.61 21.96
CA THR A 313 -10.53 -3.26 21.03
C THR A 313 -10.30 -4.20 19.85
N SER A 314 -11.25 -5.04 19.63
CA SER A 314 -11.22 -6.26 18.83
C SER A 314 -10.82 -6.01 17.37
N ALA A 315 -9.49 -5.93 17.09
CA ALA A 315 -8.91 -6.26 15.81
C ALA A 315 -8.38 -7.70 15.92
N GLN A 316 -9.29 -8.64 16.15
CA GLN A 316 -8.97 -10.06 16.15
C GLN A 316 -9.18 -10.63 14.76
N LEU A 317 -8.02 -11.03 14.16
CA LEU A 317 -7.87 -12.30 13.48
C LEU A 317 -8.69 -12.45 12.19
N VAL A 318 -8.00 -12.28 11.04
CA VAL A 318 -8.23 -13.31 10.03
C VAL A 318 -7.49 -14.55 10.58
N PRO A 319 -8.19 -15.58 11.01
CA PRO A 319 -7.57 -16.82 11.44
C PRO A 319 -6.79 -17.42 10.26
N HIS A 320 -5.79 -18.22 10.53
CA HIS A 320 -4.97 -18.92 9.53
C HIS A 320 -5.76 -19.86 8.59
N GLU A 321 -7.09 -19.94 8.72
CA GLU A 321 -7.99 -20.84 7.97
C GLU A 321 -9.28 -20.15 7.46
N ALA A 322 -9.30 -18.82 7.33
CA ALA A 322 -10.45 -18.14 6.73
C ALA A 322 -10.48 -18.39 5.20
N GLN A 323 -11.63 -18.84 4.69
CA GLN A 323 -11.83 -19.15 3.28
C GLN A 323 -12.62 -18.05 2.58
N THR A 324 -12.12 -17.58 1.43
CA THR A 324 -12.88 -16.69 0.54
C THR A 324 -13.65 -17.52 -0.47
N ILE A 325 -14.97 -17.32 -0.52
CA ILE A 325 -15.89 -18.02 -1.41
C ILE A 325 -16.38 -17.02 -2.46
N GLU A 326 -16.00 -17.21 -3.70
CA GLU A 326 -16.56 -16.44 -4.83
C GLU A 326 -17.96 -16.94 -5.17
N ILE A 327 -18.89 -16.01 -5.38
CA ILE A 327 -20.30 -16.30 -5.64
C ILE A 327 -20.61 -16.11 -7.12
N ALA A 328 -21.06 -17.16 -7.80
CA ALA A 328 -21.51 -17.07 -9.17
C ALA A 328 -22.68 -16.07 -9.29
N ARG A 329 -22.74 -15.31 -10.38
CA ARG A 329 -23.67 -14.17 -10.55
C ARG A 329 -25.13 -14.56 -10.40
N GLU A 330 -25.50 -15.74 -10.87
CA GLU A 330 -26.86 -16.28 -10.80
C GLU A 330 -27.33 -16.48 -9.36
N LYS A 331 -26.39 -16.70 -8.44
CA LYS A 331 -26.65 -16.97 -7.01
C LYS A 331 -26.65 -15.71 -6.14
N TRP A 332 -26.26 -14.55 -6.66
CA TRP A 332 -26.18 -13.31 -5.88
C TRP A 332 -27.45 -13.01 -5.09
N PRO A 333 -28.67 -13.04 -5.70
CA PRO A 333 -29.89 -12.71 -4.96
C PRO A 333 -30.12 -13.61 -3.75
N ASP A 334 -29.92 -14.93 -3.93
CA ASP A 334 -30.18 -15.91 -2.89
C ASP A 334 -29.13 -15.86 -1.78
N VAL A 335 -27.84 -15.72 -2.17
CA VAL A 335 -26.72 -15.61 -1.21
C VAL A 335 -26.80 -14.32 -0.40
N LEU A 336 -27.08 -13.16 -1.03
CA LEU A 336 -27.21 -11.89 -0.32
C LEU A 336 -28.44 -11.86 0.60
N LYS A 337 -29.52 -12.52 0.20
CA LYS A 337 -30.69 -12.74 1.07
C LYS A 337 -30.33 -13.61 2.29
N SER A 338 -29.62 -14.70 2.07
CA SER A 338 -29.15 -15.58 3.15
C SER A 338 -28.16 -14.86 4.07
N PHE A 339 -27.21 -14.10 3.51
CA PHE A 339 -26.28 -13.26 4.24
C PHE A 339 -27.01 -12.27 5.14
N THR A 340 -28.01 -11.59 4.62
CA THR A 340 -28.88 -10.69 5.38
C THR A 340 -29.55 -11.42 6.54
N ALA A 341 -30.18 -12.58 6.28
CA ALA A 341 -30.88 -13.33 7.31
C ALA A 341 -29.97 -13.78 8.46
N HIS A 342 -28.70 -14.11 8.17
CA HIS A 342 -27.74 -14.55 9.20
C HIS A 342 -27.06 -13.39 9.94
N ASN A 343 -27.01 -12.19 9.34
CA ASN A 343 -26.17 -11.11 9.84
C ASN A 343 -26.93 -9.82 10.18
N SER A 344 -28.25 -9.76 9.96
CA SER A 344 -29.08 -8.62 10.35
C SER A 344 -28.96 -8.36 11.86
N GLY A 345 -28.76 -7.09 12.23
CA GLY A 345 -28.56 -6.63 13.59
C GLY A 345 -27.10 -6.75 14.09
N ARG A 346 -26.21 -7.44 13.38
CA ARG A 346 -24.79 -7.42 13.72
C ARG A 346 -24.19 -6.06 13.38
N HIS A 347 -23.33 -5.58 14.26
CA HIS A 347 -22.58 -4.36 13.98
C HIS A 347 -21.60 -4.61 12.83
N CYS A 348 -21.55 -3.66 11.92
CA CYS A 348 -20.70 -3.76 10.75
C CYS A 348 -19.97 -2.45 10.47
N ARG A 349 -18.92 -2.59 9.67
CA ARG A 349 -18.20 -1.49 9.08
C ARG A 349 -18.18 -1.65 7.57
N ILE A 350 -18.51 -0.57 6.86
CA ILE A 350 -18.43 -0.52 5.40
C ILE A 350 -17.19 0.26 5.00
N GLU A 351 -16.30 -0.42 4.29
CA GLU A 351 -15.12 0.16 3.66
C GLU A 351 -15.29 0.16 2.15
N VAL A 352 -14.92 1.26 1.51
CA VAL A 352 -14.91 1.40 0.06
C VAL A 352 -13.49 1.63 -0.39
N ALA A 353 -12.99 0.73 -1.20
CA ALA A 353 -11.73 0.88 -1.92
C ALA A 353 -12.07 1.18 -3.38
N ASP A 354 -11.95 2.43 -3.78
CA ASP A 354 -12.19 2.91 -5.13
C ASP A 354 -10.98 3.72 -5.58
N PRO A 355 -10.42 3.49 -6.77
CA PRO A 355 -9.27 4.24 -7.28
C PRO A 355 -9.50 5.75 -7.26
N SER A 356 -10.75 6.19 -7.38
CA SER A 356 -11.12 7.60 -7.42
C SER A 356 -11.17 8.29 -6.05
N ILE A 357 -11.41 7.55 -4.97
CA ILE A 357 -11.58 8.12 -3.62
C ILE A 357 -10.65 7.52 -2.55
N GLY A 358 -9.86 6.52 -2.93
CA GLY A 358 -9.06 5.73 -1.99
C GLY A 358 -9.92 4.77 -1.15
N ALA A 359 -9.29 3.99 -0.27
CA ALA A 359 -10.01 3.18 0.71
C ALA A 359 -10.47 4.04 1.88
N ARG A 360 -11.78 4.12 2.12
CA ARG A 360 -12.36 4.84 3.25
C ARG A 360 -13.42 4.00 3.95
N ALA A 361 -13.37 3.99 5.27
CA ALA A 361 -14.51 3.58 6.06
C ALA A 361 -15.61 4.64 5.88
N GLN A 362 -16.75 4.26 5.30
CA GLN A 362 -17.90 5.14 5.14
C GLN A 362 -18.89 5.01 6.29
N VAL A 363 -18.93 3.84 6.90
CA VAL A 363 -19.81 3.52 8.03
C VAL A 363 -18.98 2.76 9.04
N VAL A 364 -19.03 3.13 10.29
CA VAL A 364 -18.33 2.46 11.39
C VAL A 364 -19.33 2.22 12.51
N ASP A 365 -19.41 0.95 12.95
CA ASP A 365 -20.17 0.52 14.13
C ASP A 365 -21.69 0.78 14.03
N TYR A 366 -22.30 0.45 12.88
CA TYR A 366 -23.75 0.46 12.72
C TYR A 366 -24.32 -0.94 12.55
N PRO A 367 -25.54 -1.23 13.06
CA PRO A 367 -26.21 -2.49 12.81
C PRO A 367 -26.48 -2.67 11.30
N LEU A 368 -26.17 -3.84 10.77
CA LEU A 368 -26.53 -4.24 9.42
C LEU A 368 -28.04 -4.51 9.38
N LEU A 369 -28.76 -3.78 8.57
CA LEU A 369 -30.20 -4.04 8.30
C LEU A 369 -30.36 -5.08 7.19
N GLY A 370 -29.52 -5.02 6.18
CA GLY A 370 -29.53 -6.00 5.10
C GLY A 370 -28.66 -5.66 3.89
N VAL A 371 -28.52 -6.66 3.03
CA VAL A 371 -27.91 -6.51 1.71
C VAL A 371 -28.80 -7.19 0.68
N ALA A 372 -29.08 -6.51 -0.42
CA ALA A 372 -29.96 -7.03 -1.46
C ALA A 372 -29.35 -6.79 -2.86
N PHE A 373 -29.70 -7.65 -3.82
CA PHE A 373 -29.38 -7.44 -5.23
C PHE A 373 -30.66 -7.07 -5.99
N ASP A 374 -30.68 -5.85 -6.50
CA ASP A 374 -31.75 -5.39 -7.39
C ASP A 374 -31.48 -5.86 -8.82
N ARG A 375 -32.32 -6.78 -9.30
CA ARG A 375 -32.20 -7.36 -10.64
C ARG A 375 -32.57 -6.36 -11.75
N HIS A 376 -33.42 -5.37 -11.44
CA HIS A 376 -33.87 -4.38 -12.43
C HIS A 376 -32.74 -3.38 -12.71
N ASP A 377 -32.17 -2.82 -11.67
CA ASP A 377 -31.12 -1.81 -11.76
C ASP A 377 -29.71 -2.41 -11.75
N GLN A 378 -29.58 -3.74 -11.68
CA GLN A 378 -28.30 -4.46 -11.63
C GLN A 378 -27.35 -3.90 -10.56
N ARG A 379 -27.88 -3.55 -9.38
CA ARG A 379 -27.13 -2.96 -8.26
C ARG A 379 -27.24 -3.78 -7.00
N VAL A 380 -26.23 -3.71 -6.16
CA VAL A 380 -26.27 -4.21 -4.78
C VAL A 380 -26.59 -3.06 -3.85
N GLU A 381 -27.54 -3.24 -2.96
CA GLU A 381 -27.92 -2.28 -1.93
C GLU A 381 -27.47 -2.81 -0.56
N ILE A 382 -26.77 -1.97 0.21
CA ILE A 382 -26.38 -2.25 1.60
C ILE A 382 -27.14 -1.27 2.49
N MET A 383 -27.89 -1.79 3.43
CA MET A 383 -28.68 -1.02 4.39
C MET A 383 -28.12 -1.21 5.79
N VAL A 384 -27.84 -0.10 6.46
CA VAL A 384 -27.36 -0.06 7.86
C VAL A 384 -28.15 0.98 8.65
N GLY A 385 -28.32 0.78 9.95
CA GLY A 385 -29.02 1.73 10.81
C GLY A 385 -29.69 1.07 11.99
N GLU A 386 -30.40 1.86 12.78
CA GLU A 386 -31.17 1.39 13.93
C GLU A 386 -32.57 0.93 13.50
N HIS A 387 -33.14 -0.04 14.21
CA HIS A 387 -34.44 -0.62 13.88
C HIS A 387 -35.63 0.33 14.08
N ASP A 388 -35.41 1.47 14.74
CA ASP A 388 -36.44 2.48 14.99
C ASP A 388 -36.74 3.39 13.78
N GLY A 389 -36.00 3.21 12.68
CA GLY A 389 -36.21 3.95 11.42
C GLY A 389 -35.74 5.41 11.43
N ALA A 390 -35.24 5.92 12.56
CA ALA A 390 -34.84 7.32 12.69
C ALA A 390 -33.49 7.61 12.00
N HIS A 391 -32.61 6.62 11.91
CA HIS A 391 -31.27 6.76 11.32
C HIS A 391 -30.93 5.52 10.50
N HIS A 392 -31.21 5.54 9.20
CA HIS A 392 -30.76 4.48 8.29
C HIS A 392 -30.01 5.07 7.10
N LEU A 393 -29.01 4.34 6.65
CA LEU A 393 -28.23 4.64 5.45
C LEU A 393 -28.39 3.48 4.47
N THR A 394 -28.80 3.80 3.24
CA THR A 394 -28.79 2.83 2.13
C THR A 394 -27.71 3.23 1.15
N ARG A 395 -26.81 2.29 0.84
CA ARG A 395 -25.80 2.45 -0.19
C ARG A 395 -26.12 1.58 -1.40
N GLY A 396 -26.35 2.19 -2.54
CA GLY A 396 -26.46 1.49 -3.83
C GLY A 396 -25.10 1.40 -4.53
N ILE A 397 -24.73 0.22 -5.01
CA ILE A 397 -23.51 -0.06 -5.75
C ILE A 397 -23.89 -0.56 -7.14
N THR A 398 -23.57 0.23 -8.16
CA THR A 398 -23.81 -0.09 -9.58
C THR A 398 -22.56 -0.65 -10.24
N GLY A 399 -22.69 -1.29 -11.39
CA GLY A 399 -21.55 -1.84 -12.12
C GLY A 399 -20.87 -3.00 -11.39
N VAL A 400 -21.62 -3.79 -10.61
CA VAL A 400 -21.09 -4.92 -9.84
C VAL A 400 -20.55 -5.99 -10.78
N THR A 401 -19.28 -6.34 -10.58
CA THR A 401 -18.54 -7.35 -11.37
C THR A 401 -18.31 -8.64 -10.60
N GLY A 402 -18.33 -8.59 -9.25
CA GLY A 402 -18.08 -9.77 -8.41
C GLY A 402 -18.67 -9.62 -7.01
N VAL A 403 -19.04 -10.74 -6.40
CA VAL A 403 -19.46 -10.85 -4.99
C VAL A 403 -18.73 -12.04 -4.38
N SER A 404 -18.11 -11.84 -3.22
CA SER A 404 -17.47 -12.91 -2.47
C SER A 404 -17.71 -12.79 -0.96
N LEU A 405 -17.67 -13.91 -0.27
CA LEU A 405 -17.81 -14.02 1.19
C LEU A 405 -16.51 -14.53 1.80
N LEU A 406 -16.04 -13.88 2.85
CA LEU A 406 -15.01 -14.40 3.73
C LEU A 406 -15.69 -15.07 4.92
N VAL A 407 -15.44 -16.35 5.11
CA VAL A 407 -15.97 -17.15 6.23
C VAL A 407 -14.85 -17.63 7.14
N ASP A 408 -15.13 -17.76 8.44
CA ASP A 408 -14.19 -18.34 9.39
C ASP A 408 -14.17 -19.89 9.32
N GLU A 409 -13.31 -20.53 10.10
CA GLU A 409 -13.17 -21.99 10.21
C GLU A 409 -14.46 -22.71 10.60
N HIS A 410 -15.43 -22.01 11.17
CA HIS A 410 -16.74 -22.52 11.55
C HIS A 410 -17.82 -22.20 10.51
N GLY A 411 -17.46 -21.67 9.34
CA GLY A 411 -18.38 -21.29 8.27
C GLY A 411 -19.20 -20.03 8.57
N ARG A 412 -18.82 -19.20 9.55
CA ARG A 412 -19.54 -17.96 9.88
C ARG A 412 -19.01 -16.82 9.04
N ASP A 413 -19.94 -15.98 8.55
CA ASP A 413 -19.62 -14.82 7.75
C ASP A 413 -18.77 -13.80 8.55
N ARG A 414 -17.65 -13.37 7.95
CA ARG A 414 -16.74 -12.36 8.49
C ARG A 414 -16.72 -11.08 7.66
N MET A 415 -16.87 -11.21 6.35
CA MET A 415 -16.88 -10.09 5.44
C MET A 415 -17.65 -10.46 4.16
N LEU A 416 -18.42 -9.49 3.64
CA LEU A 416 -18.95 -9.51 2.27
C LEU A 416 -18.17 -8.51 1.44
N GLN A 417 -17.63 -8.96 0.31
CA GLN A 417 -16.92 -8.13 -0.65
C GLN A 417 -17.73 -8.01 -1.94
N ILE A 418 -17.86 -6.79 -2.44
CA ILE A 418 -18.56 -6.45 -3.67
C ILE A 418 -17.60 -5.70 -4.57
N SER A 419 -17.20 -6.32 -5.69
CA SER A 419 -16.35 -5.70 -6.71
C SER A 419 -17.20 -4.94 -7.72
N HIS A 420 -16.82 -3.73 -8.08
CA HIS A 420 -17.55 -2.86 -9.01
C HIS A 420 -16.59 -1.94 -9.76
N GLY A 421 -16.72 -1.86 -11.08
CA GLY A 421 -15.75 -1.12 -11.90
C GLY A 421 -14.31 -1.49 -11.53
N ASP A 422 -13.49 -0.49 -11.19
CA ASP A 422 -12.11 -0.68 -10.71
C ASP A 422 -12.00 -0.72 -9.17
N GLY A 423 -13.15 -0.66 -8.46
CA GLY A 423 -13.21 -0.56 -7.00
C GLY A 423 -13.84 -1.75 -6.30
N GLN A 424 -13.83 -1.71 -4.97
CA GLN A 424 -14.42 -2.72 -4.10
C GLN A 424 -15.12 -2.09 -2.91
N THR A 425 -16.24 -2.68 -2.48
CA THR A 425 -16.91 -2.35 -1.23
C THR A 425 -16.89 -3.57 -0.33
N MET A 426 -16.43 -3.41 0.90
CA MET A 426 -16.31 -4.46 1.89
C MET A 426 -17.21 -4.16 3.09
N VAL A 427 -18.04 -5.12 3.46
CA VAL A 427 -18.88 -5.08 4.67
C VAL A 427 -18.27 -6.04 5.68
N TRP A 428 -17.53 -5.51 6.64
CA TRP A 428 -16.93 -6.25 7.74
C TRP A 428 -17.94 -6.43 8.87
N LEU A 429 -18.08 -7.65 9.34
CA LEU A 429 -18.97 -7.98 10.45
C LEU A 429 -18.19 -8.11 11.74
N GLU A 430 -18.62 -7.43 12.80
CA GLU A 430 -18.02 -7.59 14.12
C GLU A 430 -18.37 -8.96 14.71
N SER A 431 -17.42 -9.53 15.45
CA SER A 431 -17.67 -10.75 16.20
C SER A 431 -18.74 -10.47 17.24
N ASN A 432 -19.78 -11.29 17.33
CA ASN A 432 -20.74 -11.24 18.45
C ASN A 432 -19.96 -11.27 19.76
N ARG A 433 -20.16 -10.26 20.58
CA ARG A 433 -19.66 -10.23 21.96
C ARG A 433 -20.36 -11.29 22.80
#